data_9e4431106eea91b176473289e4ffcc67
#
_entry.id   9e4431106eea91b176473289e4ffcc67
#
_cell.length_a   1.000
_cell.length_b   1.000
_cell.length_c   1.000
_cell.angle_alpha   90.00
_cell.angle_beta   90.00
_cell.angle_gamma   90.00
#
_symmetry.space_group_name_H-M   'P 1'
#
loop_
_entity.id
_entity.type
_entity.pdbx_description
1 polymer ?
#
loop_
_entity_poly.entity_id
_entity_poly.type
_entity_poly.pdbx_seq_one_letter_code
_entity_poly.pdbx_strand_id
1 'polypeptide(L)'
;AGMAGVSVATVSHVLNHRDNKVSPEVAARIRSIIKEVNYQPNTVAKALRSSKSSIIGVMTEDLSVWQTGSIVQGVTHYAQQNGYSVILSDLGLKDKIKTDYDSIYKYRGVISKELQRLQAVRVDGVIFIGMHDRDVKGLIETDIPLVYAYCTTENADDVQVGYDNREISKKITQMLLTCYGEEIAIIGGPIQSAPAGQRMAGVEEAYADAGISMNLKLRQNGNWEFESGQQACRDILK
;
A
#
# COMPACT_ATOMS: atom_id res chain seq x y z
N ALA A 1 6.54 -38.48 10.90
CA ALA A 1 7.76 -39.26 10.68
C ALA A 1 7.64 -40.64 11.33
N GLY A 2 7.41 -40.72 12.64
CA GLY A 2 7.27 -42.01 13.36
C GLY A 2 6.22 -42.95 12.76
N MET A 3 5.01 -42.44 12.51
CA MET A 3 3.91 -43.24 11.88
C MET A 3 4.24 -43.73 10.45
N ALA A 4 5.06 -43.00 9.71
CA ALA A 4 5.49 -43.39 8.37
C ALA A 4 6.76 -44.23 8.36
N GLY A 5 7.41 -44.48 9.52
CA GLY A 5 8.66 -45.23 9.64
C GLY A 5 9.83 -44.63 8.85
N VAL A 6 9.87 -43.27 8.72
CA VAL A 6 10.89 -42.57 7.96
C VAL A 6 11.46 -41.38 8.73
N SER A 7 12.56 -40.81 8.25
CA SER A 7 13.18 -39.64 8.85
C SER A 7 12.30 -38.38 8.67
N VAL A 8 12.48 -37.38 9.55
CA VAL A 8 11.85 -36.08 9.43
C VAL A 8 12.25 -35.38 8.10
N ALA A 9 13.50 -35.61 7.65
CA ALA A 9 13.98 -35.10 6.38
C ALA A 9 13.21 -35.70 5.18
N THR A 10 12.89 -36.99 5.21
CA THR A 10 12.10 -37.66 4.17
C THR A 10 10.68 -37.08 4.10
N VAL A 11 10.02 -36.89 5.25
CA VAL A 11 8.70 -36.23 5.31
C VAL A 11 8.79 -34.80 4.78
N SER A 12 9.82 -34.05 5.11
CA SER A 12 10.05 -32.68 4.62
C SER A 12 10.24 -32.64 3.10
N HIS A 13 10.88 -33.63 2.50
CA HIS A 13 11.02 -33.69 1.03
C HIS A 13 9.65 -33.87 0.36
N VAL A 14 8.80 -34.74 0.86
CA VAL A 14 7.44 -34.95 0.32
C VAL A 14 6.56 -33.70 0.49
N LEU A 15 6.63 -33.05 1.66
CA LEU A 15 5.89 -31.81 1.93
C LEU A 15 6.30 -30.62 1.04
N ASN A 16 7.57 -30.58 0.62
CA ASN A 16 8.10 -29.52 -0.25
C ASN A 16 8.19 -29.95 -1.73
N HIS A 17 7.42 -30.97 -2.14
CA HIS A 17 7.35 -31.46 -3.51
C HIS A 17 8.73 -31.83 -4.13
N ARG A 18 9.68 -32.28 -3.29
CA ARG A 18 10.97 -32.78 -3.73
C ARG A 18 10.94 -34.31 -3.87
N ASP A 19 9.95 -34.81 -4.61
CA ASP A 19 9.64 -36.23 -4.71
C ASP A 19 10.75 -37.05 -5.37
N ASN A 20 11.63 -36.42 -6.17
CA ASN A 20 12.80 -37.04 -6.75
C ASN A 20 13.83 -37.59 -5.73
N LYS A 21 13.68 -37.25 -4.45
CA LYS A 21 14.52 -37.73 -3.32
C LYS A 21 13.87 -38.83 -2.48
N VAL A 22 12.66 -39.29 -2.85
CA VAL A 22 11.86 -40.26 -2.11
C VAL A 22 11.21 -41.20 -3.10
N SER A 23 11.15 -42.51 -2.77
CA SER A 23 10.44 -43.44 -3.65
C SER A 23 8.97 -43.13 -3.72
N PRO A 24 8.32 -43.39 -4.88
CA PRO A 24 6.86 -43.11 -5.08
C PRO A 24 5.98 -43.74 -4.03
N GLU A 25 6.30 -44.98 -3.60
CA GLU A 25 5.56 -45.72 -2.55
C GLU A 25 5.64 -45.03 -1.18
N VAL A 26 6.85 -44.60 -0.82
CA VAL A 26 7.07 -43.90 0.48
C VAL A 26 6.39 -42.53 0.44
N ALA A 27 6.46 -41.82 -0.68
CA ALA A 27 5.78 -40.56 -0.86
C ALA A 27 4.25 -40.68 -0.74
N ALA A 28 3.66 -41.71 -1.38
CA ALA A 28 2.22 -42.00 -1.29
C ALA A 28 1.80 -42.31 0.14
N ARG A 29 2.55 -43.15 0.84
CA ARG A 29 2.30 -43.51 2.27
C ARG A 29 2.34 -42.24 3.15
N ILE A 30 3.34 -41.39 3.00
CA ILE A 30 3.46 -40.14 3.74
C ILE A 30 2.25 -39.26 3.50
N ARG A 31 1.81 -39.06 2.23
CA ARG A 31 0.66 -38.25 1.88
C ARG A 31 -0.64 -38.83 2.49
N SER A 32 -0.82 -40.14 2.50
CA SER A 32 -1.97 -40.79 3.13
C SER A 32 -2.02 -40.50 4.63
N ILE A 33 -0.91 -40.67 5.35
CA ILE A 33 -0.83 -40.39 6.77
C ILE A 33 -1.07 -38.89 7.07
N ILE A 34 -0.49 -37.99 6.29
CA ILE A 34 -0.72 -36.53 6.40
C ILE A 34 -2.21 -36.24 6.35
N LYS A 35 -2.92 -36.84 5.38
CA LYS A 35 -4.37 -36.66 5.19
C LYS A 35 -5.17 -37.27 6.36
N GLU A 36 -4.81 -38.45 6.80
CA GLU A 36 -5.49 -39.18 7.90
C GLU A 36 -5.43 -38.42 9.21
N VAL A 37 -4.24 -37.87 9.57
CA VAL A 37 -4.03 -37.13 10.83
C VAL A 37 -4.25 -35.62 10.69
N ASN A 38 -4.75 -35.16 9.54
CA ASN A 38 -4.92 -33.74 9.21
C ASN A 38 -3.68 -32.91 9.58
N TYR A 39 -2.49 -33.46 9.27
CA TYR A 39 -1.24 -32.81 9.64
C TYR A 39 -1.01 -31.54 8.80
N GLN A 40 -0.90 -30.42 9.47
CA GLN A 40 -0.45 -29.16 8.85
C GLN A 40 0.99 -28.88 9.27
N PRO A 41 1.88 -28.58 8.31
CA PRO A 41 3.24 -28.15 8.63
C PRO A 41 3.22 -26.94 9.56
N ASN A 42 3.96 -26.99 10.64
CA ASN A 42 4.09 -25.83 11.52
C ASN A 42 4.93 -24.77 10.83
N THR A 43 4.26 -23.71 10.33
CA THR A 43 4.88 -22.59 9.63
C THR A 43 5.87 -21.84 10.55
N VAL A 44 5.61 -21.77 11.85
CA VAL A 44 6.50 -21.16 12.84
C VAL A 44 7.83 -21.95 12.94
N ALA A 45 7.76 -23.28 12.97
CA ALA A 45 8.95 -24.12 12.98
C ALA A 45 9.74 -24.06 11.67
N LYS A 46 9.07 -23.84 10.54
CA LYS A 46 9.70 -23.58 9.23
C LYS A 46 10.39 -22.22 9.22
N ALA A 47 9.71 -21.17 9.69
CA ALA A 47 10.25 -19.82 9.81
C ALA A 47 11.49 -19.74 10.70
N LEU A 48 11.50 -20.48 11.82
CA LEU A 48 12.66 -20.58 12.72
C LEU A 48 13.90 -21.18 12.04
N ARG A 49 13.71 -22.09 11.08
CA ARG A 49 14.83 -22.72 10.33
C ARG A 49 15.32 -21.88 9.15
N SER A 50 14.42 -21.17 8.49
CA SER A 50 14.72 -20.42 7.26
C SER A 50 15.03 -18.94 7.51
N SER A 51 14.88 -18.46 8.74
CA SER A 51 14.87 -17.03 9.12
C SER A 51 13.87 -16.18 8.29
N LYS A 52 12.90 -16.84 7.63
CA LYS A 52 11.85 -16.21 6.83
C LYS A 52 10.49 -16.75 7.25
N SER A 53 9.55 -15.86 7.51
CA SER A 53 8.18 -16.21 7.85
C SER A 53 7.28 -16.41 6.62
N SER A 54 7.65 -15.81 5.50
CA SER A 54 6.82 -15.60 4.30
C SER A 54 5.53 -14.82 4.64
N ILE A 55 5.66 -13.83 5.52
CA ILE A 55 4.58 -12.93 5.92
C ILE A 55 5.02 -11.49 5.66
N ILE A 56 4.17 -10.72 4.99
CA ILE A 56 4.32 -9.27 4.82
C ILE A 56 3.31 -8.58 5.74
N GLY A 57 3.78 -7.63 6.53
CA GLY A 57 2.93 -6.71 7.27
C GLY A 57 2.48 -5.57 6.35
N VAL A 58 1.19 -5.29 6.33
CA VAL A 58 0.65 -4.08 5.70
C VAL A 58 0.03 -3.23 6.79
N MET A 59 0.55 -2.05 7.00
CA MET A 59 0.04 -1.09 7.98
C MET A 59 -0.51 0.11 7.22
N THR A 60 -1.78 0.42 7.40
CA THR A 60 -2.43 1.58 6.76
C THR A 60 -2.89 2.58 7.79
N GLU A 61 -2.78 3.85 7.46
CA GLU A 61 -3.32 4.92 8.29
C GLU A 61 -4.84 4.82 8.42
N ASP A 62 -5.54 4.46 7.34
CA ASP A 62 -6.97 4.24 7.37
C ASP A 62 -7.44 3.45 6.12
N LEU A 63 -8.14 2.36 6.37
CA LEU A 63 -8.64 1.49 5.30
C LEU A 63 -9.86 2.08 4.57
N SER A 64 -10.58 3.01 5.18
CA SER A 64 -11.77 3.63 4.58
C SER A 64 -11.43 4.67 3.50
N VAL A 65 -10.16 5.06 3.37
CA VAL A 65 -9.72 5.97 2.32
C VAL A 65 -9.76 5.24 0.98
N TRP A 66 -10.42 5.83 0.00
CA TRP A 66 -10.85 5.18 -1.25
C TRP A 66 -9.75 4.44 -2.01
N GLN A 67 -8.52 4.96 -2.05
CA GLN A 67 -7.40 4.32 -2.75
C GLN A 67 -6.76 3.18 -1.94
N THR A 68 -6.86 3.20 -0.61
CA THR A 68 -6.19 2.24 0.27
C THR A 68 -6.62 0.80 -0.02
N GLY A 69 -7.93 0.58 -0.23
CA GLY A 69 -8.47 -0.74 -0.55
C GLY A 69 -7.86 -1.34 -1.81
N SER A 70 -7.70 -0.54 -2.88
CA SER A 70 -7.08 -0.98 -4.13
C SER A 70 -5.59 -1.31 -3.96
N ILE A 71 -4.86 -0.51 -3.17
CA ILE A 71 -3.44 -0.77 -2.87
C ILE A 71 -3.31 -2.09 -2.09
N VAL A 72 -4.10 -2.27 -1.02
CA VAL A 72 -4.11 -3.50 -0.21
C VAL A 72 -4.45 -4.72 -1.06
N GLN A 73 -5.43 -4.60 -1.97
CA GLN A 73 -5.79 -5.68 -2.90
C GLN A 73 -4.61 -6.06 -3.81
N GLY A 74 -3.95 -5.08 -4.41
CA GLY A 74 -2.78 -5.31 -5.27
C GLY A 74 -1.64 -5.98 -4.51
N VAL A 75 -1.31 -5.49 -3.32
CA VAL A 75 -0.28 -6.08 -2.43
C VAL A 75 -0.63 -7.52 -2.10
N THR A 76 -1.88 -7.77 -1.68
CA THR A 76 -2.33 -9.12 -1.28
C THR A 76 -2.25 -10.10 -2.45
N HIS A 77 -2.73 -9.68 -3.62
CA HIS A 77 -2.69 -10.53 -4.83
C HIS A 77 -1.25 -10.90 -5.21
N TYR A 78 -0.35 -9.93 -5.29
CA TYR A 78 1.05 -10.16 -5.64
C TYR A 78 1.79 -11.00 -4.58
N ALA A 79 1.54 -10.73 -3.29
CA ALA A 79 2.10 -11.50 -2.19
C ALA A 79 1.70 -12.99 -2.30
N GLN A 80 0.41 -13.28 -2.51
CA GLN A 80 -0.10 -14.64 -2.66
C GLN A 80 0.52 -15.38 -3.83
N GLN A 81 0.67 -14.73 -4.99
CA GLN A 81 1.34 -15.31 -6.16
C GLN A 81 2.80 -15.70 -5.89
N ASN A 82 3.45 -15.00 -4.97
CA ASN A 82 4.83 -15.23 -4.57
C ASN A 82 4.98 -16.05 -3.27
N GLY A 83 3.91 -16.68 -2.78
CA GLY A 83 3.94 -17.56 -1.61
C GLY A 83 4.03 -16.82 -0.28
N TYR A 84 3.67 -15.53 -0.23
CA TYR A 84 3.57 -14.75 0.98
C TYR A 84 2.14 -14.65 1.48
N SER A 85 1.97 -14.62 2.79
CA SER A 85 0.73 -14.22 3.45
C SER A 85 0.81 -12.73 3.82
N VAL A 86 -0.33 -12.07 3.92
CA VAL A 86 -0.42 -10.65 4.33
C VAL A 86 -1.13 -10.56 5.68
N ILE A 87 -0.54 -9.78 6.60
CA ILE A 87 -1.20 -9.33 7.83
C ILE A 87 -1.48 -7.85 7.66
N LEU A 88 -2.77 -7.49 7.67
CA LEU A 88 -3.22 -6.10 7.56
C LEU A 88 -3.46 -5.53 8.95
N SER A 89 -2.94 -4.34 9.16
CA SER A 89 -3.15 -3.51 10.35
C SER A 89 -3.71 -2.15 9.92
N ASP A 90 -4.91 -1.83 10.37
CA ASP A 90 -5.57 -0.55 10.15
C ASP A 90 -5.49 0.31 11.40
N LEU A 91 -4.94 1.53 11.27
CA LEU A 91 -4.77 2.45 12.38
C LEU A 91 -6.03 3.30 12.67
N GLY A 92 -6.96 3.39 11.73
CA GLY A 92 -8.23 4.11 11.85
C GLY A 92 -8.02 5.60 12.16
N LEU A 93 -7.20 6.30 11.36
CA LEU A 93 -6.77 7.67 11.66
C LEU A 93 -7.51 8.76 10.86
N LYS A 94 -8.33 8.42 9.85
CA LYS A 94 -9.00 9.40 8.99
C LYS A 94 -9.76 10.46 9.79
N ASP A 95 -10.64 10.03 10.69
CA ASP A 95 -11.49 10.94 11.46
C ASP A 95 -10.71 11.72 12.52
N LYS A 96 -9.54 11.23 12.92
CA LYS A 96 -8.67 11.87 13.91
C LYS A 96 -7.76 12.92 13.29
N ILE A 97 -7.25 12.67 12.10
CA ILE A 97 -6.34 13.55 11.36
C ILE A 97 -7.12 14.57 10.55
N LYS A 98 -8.23 14.14 9.90
CA LYS A 98 -9.03 14.97 8.99
C LYS A 98 -8.14 15.63 7.92
N THR A 99 -8.10 16.95 7.91
CA THR A 99 -7.27 17.76 6.98
C THR A 99 -5.98 18.30 7.62
N ASP A 100 -5.74 18.04 8.91
CA ASP A 100 -4.47 18.35 9.59
C ASP A 100 -3.48 17.19 9.39
N TYR A 101 -2.98 17.04 8.17
CA TYR A 101 -2.15 15.90 7.77
C TYR A 101 -0.86 15.78 8.57
N ASP A 102 -0.31 16.89 9.08
CA ASP A 102 0.90 16.88 9.92
C ASP A 102 0.63 16.33 11.31
N SER A 103 -0.63 16.27 11.73
CA SER A 103 -1.02 15.69 13.01
C SER A 103 -0.73 14.20 13.13
N ILE A 104 -0.36 13.49 12.04
CA ILE A 104 0.05 12.09 12.06
C ILE A 104 1.17 11.83 13.08
N TYR A 105 2.06 12.79 13.29
CA TYR A 105 3.16 12.66 14.23
C TYR A 105 2.72 12.53 15.69
N LYS A 106 1.49 12.95 16.04
CA LYS A 106 0.88 12.74 17.36
C LYS A 106 0.57 11.25 17.61
N TYR A 107 0.50 10.44 16.55
CA TYR A 107 0.16 9.01 16.59
C TYR A 107 1.38 8.08 16.48
N ARG A 108 2.60 8.62 16.58
CA ARG A 108 3.84 7.81 16.57
C ARG A 108 3.78 6.63 17.55
N GLY A 109 3.25 6.84 18.76
CA GLY A 109 3.13 5.78 19.76
C GLY A 109 2.19 4.64 19.33
N VAL A 110 1.09 4.97 18.62
CA VAL A 110 0.17 3.97 18.06
C VAL A 110 0.85 3.20 16.95
N ILE A 111 1.53 3.89 16.03
CA ILE A 111 2.27 3.31 14.91
C ILE A 111 3.38 2.39 15.42
N SER A 112 4.18 2.84 16.38
CA SER A 112 5.26 2.04 16.98
C SER A 112 4.74 0.78 17.67
N LYS A 113 3.63 0.89 18.40
CA LYS A 113 2.99 -0.27 19.05
C LYS A 113 2.50 -1.30 18.03
N GLU A 114 1.94 -0.85 16.93
CA GLU A 114 1.46 -1.75 15.89
C GLU A 114 2.62 -2.39 15.13
N LEU A 115 3.68 -1.62 14.86
CA LEU A 115 4.92 -2.15 14.31
C LEU A 115 5.51 -3.26 15.20
N GLN A 116 5.55 -3.06 16.53
CA GLN A 116 5.99 -4.09 17.48
C GLN A 116 5.15 -5.36 17.40
N ARG A 117 3.83 -5.27 17.16
CA ARG A 117 2.97 -6.43 16.95
C ARG A 117 3.33 -7.18 15.66
N LEU A 118 3.59 -6.49 14.58
CA LEU A 118 4.07 -7.09 13.34
C LEU A 118 5.44 -7.74 13.52
N GLN A 119 6.33 -7.11 14.26
CA GLN A 119 7.63 -7.69 14.63
C GLN A 119 7.49 -8.96 15.47
N ALA A 120 6.55 -8.99 16.42
CA ALA A 120 6.32 -10.17 17.26
C ALA A 120 5.88 -11.40 16.46
N VAL A 121 5.14 -11.21 15.36
CA VAL A 121 4.78 -12.29 14.42
C VAL A 121 5.83 -12.52 13.34
N ARG A 122 6.98 -11.82 13.42
CA ARG A 122 8.15 -11.99 12.56
C ARG A 122 7.85 -11.77 11.08
N VAL A 123 7.17 -10.69 10.73
CA VAL A 123 7.00 -10.34 9.31
C VAL A 123 8.37 -10.14 8.64
N ASP A 124 8.50 -10.54 7.37
CA ASP A 124 9.74 -10.41 6.60
C ASP A 124 9.95 -8.97 6.07
N GLY A 125 8.88 -8.18 6.04
CA GLY A 125 8.89 -6.79 5.64
C GLY A 125 7.56 -6.11 5.97
N VAL A 126 7.55 -4.79 5.95
CA VAL A 126 6.36 -3.97 6.19
C VAL A 126 6.13 -3.04 5.01
N ILE A 127 4.87 -2.90 4.60
CA ILE A 127 4.41 -1.86 3.69
C ILE A 127 3.56 -0.90 4.50
N PHE A 128 3.98 0.35 4.60
CA PHE A 128 3.20 1.41 5.20
C PHE A 128 2.43 2.16 4.11
N ILE A 129 1.11 2.21 4.22
CA ILE A 129 0.24 2.88 3.26
C ILE A 129 -0.25 4.18 3.89
N GLY A 130 0.18 5.30 3.34
CA GLY A 130 -0.29 6.62 3.73
C GLY A 130 -1.74 6.85 3.32
N MET A 131 -2.46 7.60 4.11
CA MET A 131 -3.80 8.09 3.78
C MET A 131 -3.74 9.20 2.74
N HIS A 132 -2.61 9.87 2.65
CA HIS A 132 -2.39 11.03 1.83
C HIS A 132 -0.94 11.09 1.37
N ASP A 133 -0.70 11.46 0.11
CA ASP A 133 0.64 11.61 -0.45
C ASP A 133 1.32 12.85 0.17
N ARG A 134 2.09 12.61 1.23
CA ARG A 134 2.84 13.62 1.95
C ARG A 134 4.12 13.04 2.52
N ASP A 135 5.03 13.92 2.94
CA ASP A 135 6.22 13.50 3.67
C ASP A 135 5.87 12.93 5.06
N VAL A 136 6.40 11.76 5.35
CA VAL A 136 6.28 11.06 6.64
C VAL A 136 7.67 10.76 7.24
N LYS A 137 8.67 11.56 6.92
CA LYS A 137 10.04 11.42 7.39
C LYS A 137 10.12 11.20 8.89
N GLY A 138 10.84 10.15 9.29
CA GLY A 138 11.05 9.81 10.71
C GLY A 138 9.78 9.42 11.47
N LEU A 139 8.68 9.11 10.77
CA LEU A 139 7.46 8.63 11.42
C LEU A 139 7.61 7.19 11.91
N ILE A 140 8.32 6.36 11.15
CA ILE A 140 8.56 4.95 11.44
C ILE A 140 10.06 4.70 11.55
N GLU A 141 10.48 4.13 12.67
CA GLU A 141 11.84 3.69 12.91
C GLU A 141 11.85 2.17 13.07
N THR A 142 12.57 1.46 12.19
CA THR A 142 12.60 0.00 12.20
C THR A 142 13.79 -0.56 11.44
N ASP A 143 14.27 -1.74 11.89
CA ASP A 143 15.29 -2.54 11.18
C ASP A 143 14.66 -3.53 10.19
N ILE A 144 13.33 -3.65 10.15
CA ILE A 144 12.64 -4.51 9.19
C ILE A 144 12.61 -3.78 7.84
N PRO A 145 12.78 -4.48 6.69
CA PRO A 145 12.56 -3.89 5.39
C PRO A 145 11.21 -3.17 5.30
N LEU A 146 11.23 -1.89 4.97
CA LEU A 146 10.07 -1.02 4.95
C LEU A 146 9.89 -0.41 3.56
N VAL A 147 8.66 -0.42 3.07
CA VAL A 147 8.24 0.26 1.84
C VAL A 147 7.14 1.25 2.19
N TYR A 148 7.27 2.46 1.71
CA TYR A 148 6.25 3.49 1.82
C TYR A 148 5.39 3.49 0.55
N ALA A 149 4.08 3.42 0.69
CA ALA A 149 3.13 3.49 -0.41
C ALA A 149 2.17 4.66 -0.21
N TYR A 150 1.96 5.46 -1.25
CA TYR A 150 1.10 6.64 -1.20
C TYR A 150 1.47 7.64 -0.09
N CYS A 151 2.73 7.72 0.21
CA CYS A 151 3.40 8.74 1.03
C CYS A 151 4.87 8.76 0.66
N THR A 152 5.57 9.81 1.06
CA THR A 152 6.98 10.03 0.73
C THR A 152 7.81 10.19 1.99
N THR A 153 9.12 10.03 1.85
CA THR A 153 10.12 10.45 2.82
C THR A 153 11.20 11.24 2.10
N GLU A 154 11.89 12.13 2.79
CA GLU A 154 13.03 12.84 2.21
C GLU A 154 14.31 11.97 2.16
N ASN A 155 14.26 10.75 2.70
CA ASN A 155 15.40 9.85 2.68
C ASN A 155 15.46 9.12 1.33
N ALA A 156 16.51 9.34 0.58
CA ALA A 156 16.71 8.73 -0.75
C ALA A 156 16.92 7.20 -0.69
N ASP A 157 17.30 6.66 0.47
CA ASP A 157 17.47 5.21 0.65
C ASP A 157 16.16 4.48 0.94
N ASP A 158 15.08 5.21 1.24
CA ASP A 158 13.77 4.61 1.50
C ASP A 158 13.10 4.17 0.20
N VAL A 159 12.54 2.98 0.20
CA VAL A 159 11.74 2.49 -0.94
C VAL A 159 10.35 3.10 -0.89
N GLN A 160 10.00 3.87 -1.92
CA GLN A 160 8.77 4.63 -2.00
C GLN A 160 8.02 4.31 -3.30
N VAL A 161 6.70 4.18 -3.20
CA VAL A 161 5.79 3.96 -4.34
C VAL A 161 4.66 4.98 -4.27
N GLY A 162 4.58 5.84 -5.27
CA GLY A 162 3.60 6.92 -5.32
C GLY A 162 3.26 7.33 -6.75
N TYR A 163 2.58 8.46 -6.88
CA TYR A 163 2.22 9.05 -8.17
C TYR A 163 3.02 10.33 -8.40
N ASP A 164 3.44 10.57 -9.63
CA ASP A 164 3.88 11.89 -10.04
C ASP A 164 2.64 12.76 -10.34
N ASN A 165 2.09 13.35 -9.27
CA ASN A 165 0.87 14.16 -9.33
C ASN A 165 1.00 15.35 -10.27
N ARG A 166 2.18 15.98 -10.32
CA ARG A 166 2.46 17.16 -11.15
C ARG A 166 2.50 16.79 -12.63
N GLU A 167 3.33 15.81 -12.98
CA GLU A 167 3.51 15.39 -14.38
C GLU A 167 2.22 14.78 -14.96
N ILE A 168 1.51 13.97 -14.19
CA ILE A 168 0.23 13.37 -14.62
C ILE A 168 -0.79 14.47 -14.89
N SER A 169 -0.95 15.45 -13.98
CA SER A 169 -1.91 16.55 -14.18
C SER A 169 -1.53 17.46 -15.34
N LYS A 170 -0.24 17.72 -15.54
CA LYS A 170 0.25 18.45 -16.69
C LYS A 170 -0.15 17.77 -18.00
N LYS A 171 0.13 16.47 -18.14
CA LYS A 171 -0.22 15.71 -19.35
C LYS A 171 -1.72 15.68 -19.63
N ILE A 172 -2.53 15.43 -18.59
CA ILE A 172 -4.00 15.43 -18.74
C ILE A 172 -4.49 16.80 -19.18
N THR A 173 -3.99 17.88 -18.58
CA THR A 173 -4.39 19.25 -18.95
C THR A 173 -3.97 19.59 -20.38
N GLN A 174 -2.77 19.23 -20.80
CA GLN A 174 -2.32 19.43 -22.18
C GLN A 174 -3.23 18.70 -23.19
N MET A 175 -3.63 17.47 -22.86
CA MET A 175 -4.58 16.72 -23.68
C MET A 175 -5.93 17.41 -23.74
N LEU A 176 -6.46 17.90 -22.62
CA LEU A 176 -7.75 18.59 -22.56
C LEU A 176 -7.71 19.91 -23.35
N LEU A 177 -6.66 20.72 -23.20
CA LEU A 177 -6.47 21.96 -23.95
C LEU A 177 -6.44 21.69 -25.46
N THR A 178 -5.80 20.61 -25.87
CA THR A 178 -5.73 20.22 -27.29
C THR A 178 -7.09 19.77 -27.84
N CYS A 179 -7.86 19.01 -27.04
CA CYS A 179 -9.11 18.42 -27.51
C CYS A 179 -10.34 19.32 -27.38
N TYR A 180 -10.37 20.19 -26.36
CA TYR A 180 -11.57 20.93 -25.95
C TYR A 180 -11.38 22.45 -25.87
N GLY A 181 -10.14 22.95 -26.06
CA GLY A 181 -9.83 24.38 -26.01
C GLY A 181 -9.55 24.90 -24.61
N GLU A 182 -9.59 26.20 -24.43
CA GLU A 182 -9.01 26.91 -23.30
C GLU A 182 -9.93 26.93 -22.05
N GLU A 183 -11.24 26.79 -22.24
CA GLU A 183 -12.22 26.88 -21.15
C GLU A 183 -12.42 25.52 -20.45
N ILE A 184 -11.47 25.17 -19.59
CA ILE A 184 -11.52 23.93 -18.80
C ILE A 184 -11.87 24.28 -17.37
N ALA A 185 -12.92 23.63 -16.84
CA ALA A 185 -13.27 23.72 -15.43
C ALA A 185 -12.37 22.83 -14.58
N ILE A 186 -11.90 23.35 -13.45
CA ILE A 186 -10.98 22.69 -12.54
C ILE A 186 -11.60 22.65 -11.14
N ILE A 187 -11.82 21.43 -10.63
CA ILE A 187 -12.19 21.21 -9.23
C ILE A 187 -11.01 20.54 -8.53
N GLY A 188 -10.26 21.32 -7.75
CA GLY A 188 -9.12 20.87 -6.98
C GLY A 188 -9.50 20.27 -5.62
N GLY A 189 -8.50 19.72 -4.92
CA GLY A 189 -8.63 19.30 -3.53
C GLY A 189 -8.39 20.45 -2.54
N PRO A 190 -8.32 20.13 -1.22
CA PRO A 190 -8.04 21.13 -0.18
C PRO A 190 -6.69 21.81 -0.41
N ILE A 191 -6.63 23.10 -0.10
CA ILE A 191 -5.41 23.92 -0.30
C ILE A 191 -4.22 23.37 0.51
N GLN A 192 -4.48 22.76 1.67
CA GLN A 192 -3.47 22.17 2.56
C GLN A 192 -2.95 20.82 2.06
N SER A 193 -3.57 20.26 1.02
CA SER A 193 -3.18 18.97 0.48
C SER A 193 -1.99 19.10 -0.47
N ALA A 194 -0.85 18.51 -0.11
CA ALA A 194 0.35 18.48 -0.96
C ALA A 194 0.06 17.92 -2.37
N PRO A 195 -0.62 16.76 -2.54
CA PRO A 195 -0.95 16.26 -3.87
C PRO A 195 -1.92 17.16 -4.63
N ALA A 196 -2.83 17.88 -3.96
CA ALA A 196 -3.69 18.87 -4.64
C ALA A 196 -2.86 20.03 -5.17
N GLY A 197 -1.91 20.52 -4.39
CA GLY A 197 -0.96 21.55 -4.81
C GLY A 197 -0.09 21.10 -5.99
N GLN A 198 0.46 19.90 -5.95
CA GLN A 198 1.26 19.32 -7.03
C GLN A 198 0.44 19.19 -8.32
N ARG A 199 -0.80 18.69 -8.23
CA ARG A 199 -1.70 18.58 -9.38
C ARG A 199 -2.01 19.95 -9.98
N MET A 200 -2.29 20.94 -9.12
CA MET A 200 -2.54 22.31 -9.58
C MET A 200 -1.30 22.91 -10.25
N ALA A 201 -0.11 22.71 -9.71
CA ALA A 201 1.13 23.15 -10.37
C ALA A 201 1.28 22.54 -11.77
N GLY A 202 0.95 21.24 -11.93
CA GLY A 202 0.94 20.61 -13.26
C GLY A 202 -0.07 21.22 -14.22
N VAL A 203 -1.27 21.59 -13.72
CA VAL A 203 -2.28 22.30 -14.50
C VAL A 203 -1.75 23.67 -14.95
N GLU A 204 -1.24 24.46 -14.01
CA GLU A 204 -0.70 25.81 -14.28
C GLU A 204 0.45 25.78 -15.29
N GLU A 205 1.33 24.78 -15.21
CA GLU A 205 2.39 24.58 -16.20
C GLU A 205 1.86 24.24 -17.60
N ALA A 206 0.82 23.41 -17.69
CA ALA A 206 0.24 23.07 -18.99
C ALA A 206 -0.34 24.31 -19.69
N TYR A 207 -1.00 25.17 -18.94
CA TYR A 207 -1.50 26.47 -19.46
C TYR A 207 -0.36 27.38 -19.86
N ALA A 208 0.70 27.48 -19.05
CA ALA A 208 1.87 28.30 -19.35
C ALA A 208 2.60 27.81 -20.60
N ASP A 209 2.81 26.50 -20.75
CA ASP A 209 3.44 25.90 -21.94
C ASP A 209 2.63 26.16 -23.21
N ALA A 210 1.30 26.24 -23.12
CA ALA A 210 0.42 26.57 -24.22
C ALA A 210 0.34 28.07 -24.53
N GLY A 211 0.90 28.93 -23.66
CA GLY A 211 0.79 30.38 -23.79
C GLY A 211 -0.62 30.94 -23.50
N ILE A 212 -1.43 30.20 -22.76
CA ILE A 212 -2.84 30.47 -22.46
C ILE A 212 -2.98 30.94 -21.01
N SER A 213 -3.82 31.92 -20.75
CA SER A 213 -4.16 32.35 -19.40
C SER A 213 -5.34 31.54 -18.84
N MET A 214 -5.12 30.89 -17.71
CA MET A 214 -6.16 30.10 -17.03
C MET A 214 -7.30 31.02 -16.53
N ASN A 215 -8.55 30.64 -16.83
CA ASN A 215 -9.72 31.35 -16.32
C ASN A 215 -9.99 30.96 -14.87
N LEU A 216 -9.61 31.83 -13.94
CA LEU A 216 -9.75 31.56 -12.49
C LEU A 216 -11.21 31.43 -12.02
N LYS A 217 -12.20 31.92 -12.81
CA LYS A 217 -13.63 31.70 -12.48
C LYS A 217 -14.05 30.24 -12.64
N LEU A 218 -13.35 29.49 -13.47
CA LEU A 218 -13.58 28.06 -13.69
C LEU A 218 -12.80 27.18 -12.70
N ARG A 219 -12.17 27.77 -11.68
CA ARG A 219 -11.39 27.06 -10.67
C ARG A 219 -12.09 27.10 -9.32
N GLN A 220 -12.36 25.94 -8.75
CA GLN A 220 -12.89 25.74 -7.40
C GLN A 220 -12.09 24.68 -6.64
N ASN A 221 -12.14 24.70 -5.32
CA ASN A 221 -11.54 23.68 -4.46
C ASN A 221 -12.63 22.92 -3.69
N GLY A 222 -12.48 21.60 -3.59
CA GLY A 222 -13.25 20.73 -2.73
C GLY A 222 -12.44 20.28 -1.50
N ASN A 223 -13.01 19.35 -0.75
CA ASN A 223 -12.42 18.76 0.46
C ASN A 223 -12.35 17.22 0.41
N TRP A 224 -12.36 16.64 -0.78
CA TRP A 224 -12.40 15.21 -1.07
C TRP A 224 -13.75 14.53 -0.80
N GLU A 225 -14.78 15.28 -0.36
CA GLU A 225 -16.12 14.74 -0.12
C GLU A 225 -17.06 15.10 -1.28
N PHE A 226 -18.06 14.24 -1.50
CA PHE A 226 -19.00 14.36 -2.62
C PHE A 226 -19.72 15.71 -2.63
N GLU A 227 -20.22 16.17 -1.48
CA GLU A 227 -20.99 17.39 -1.35
C GLU A 227 -20.18 18.64 -1.75
N SER A 228 -18.90 18.66 -1.39
CA SER A 228 -18.00 19.76 -1.76
C SER A 228 -17.74 19.81 -3.27
N GLY A 229 -17.55 18.65 -3.89
CA GLY A 229 -17.41 18.54 -5.34
C GLY A 229 -18.68 18.99 -6.08
N GLN A 230 -19.84 18.60 -5.60
CA GLN A 230 -21.14 19.03 -6.14
C GLN A 230 -21.31 20.55 -6.02
N GLN A 231 -20.97 21.13 -4.87
CA GLN A 231 -21.06 22.59 -4.68
C GLN A 231 -20.09 23.33 -5.60
N ALA A 232 -18.83 22.89 -5.69
CA ALA A 232 -17.83 23.46 -6.59
C ALA A 232 -18.29 23.44 -8.06
N CYS A 233 -18.89 22.34 -8.50
CA CYS A 233 -19.46 22.24 -9.85
C CYS A 233 -20.60 23.26 -10.07
N ARG A 234 -21.52 23.41 -9.12
CA ARG A 234 -22.60 24.40 -9.20
C ARG A 234 -22.08 25.83 -9.26
N ASP A 235 -20.99 26.13 -8.57
CA ASP A 235 -20.42 27.49 -8.52
C ASP A 235 -19.70 27.83 -9.82
N ILE A 236 -19.11 26.86 -10.49
CA ILE A 236 -18.50 27.02 -11.82
C ILE A 236 -19.57 27.26 -12.90
N LEU A 237 -20.74 26.66 -12.78
CA LEU A 237 -21.83 26.72 -13.77
C LEU A 237 -22.73 27.96 -13.66
N LYS A 238 -22.50 28.85 -12.68
CA LYS A 238 -23.18 30.15 -12.53
C LYS A 238 -22.56 31.22 -13.43
#